data_1ffbcfd7cb681706e272bfed2b64a4a3
#
_entry.id   1ffbcfd7cb681706e272bfed2b64a4a3
#
_cell.length_a   1.000
_cell.length_b   1.000
_cell.length_c   1.000
_cell.angle_alpha   90.00
_cell.angle_beta   90.00
_cell.angle_gamma   90.00
#
_symmetry.space_group_name_H-M   'P 1'
#
loop_
_entity.id
_entity.type
_entity.pdbx_description
1 polymer ?
#
loop_
_entity_poly.entity_id
_entity_poly.type
_entity_poly.pdbx_seq_one_letter_code
_entity_poly.pdbx_strand_id
1 'polypeptide(L)'
;DLTDTATLAHLLKYDSVHGRFDGTVTSTKDGIVVNGKEIKIYAEREPANLPWGELGVDVVLESTGRFVDEEGAGGHLKAGARKVVISAPAKGNIPTVVLGVNEDSMTGEETILSNASCTTNCLAPMAKVLDDNFGIVHGYISTVHAYTSDQRIQDAPHSDLRRARAGAVSIIPTSTGAAKAVGLVLPHLKGKLDGIALRVPIPDGSLTDLTVVLKREVTKEEVNAAMKAAAEGPMKGILEYTEDPIVSIDIVGNPHSNIFDSQLTSAQGTLVKVVGWYDNEAGYSNRAADLIEKIG
;
A
#
# COMPACT_ATOMS: atom_id res chain seq x y z
N ASP A 1 0.34 18.43 9.77
CA ASP A 1 -0.48 18.76 8.61
C ASP A 1 -0.59 20.29 8.46
N LEU A 2 -0.75 20.80 7.25
CA LEU A 2 -0.88 22.25 7.00
C LEU A 2 -2.34 22.74 7.12
N THR A 3 -3.27 21.83 7.30
CA THR A 3 -4.71 22.08 7.45
C THR A 3 -5.03 22.45 8.90
N ASP A 4 -6.04 23.29 9.12
CA ASP A 4 -6.49 23.66 10.46
C ASP A 4 -7.14 22.48 11.22
N THR A 5 -7.11 22.55 12.54
CA THR A 5 -7.56 21.47 13.43
C THR A 5 -9.05 21.17 13.30
N ALA A 6 -9.89 22.16 13.00
CA ALA A 6 -11.34 21.97 12.84
C ALA A 6 -11.65 21.16 11.58
N THR A 7 -10.96 21.47 10.47
CA THR A 7 -11.06 20.72 9.22
C THR A 7 -10.55 19.28 9.39
N LEU A 8 -9.40 19.09 10.04
CA LEU A 8 -8.85 17.75 10.31
C LEU A 8 -9.79 16.90 11.18
N ALA A 9 -10.35 17.48 12.24
CA ALA A 9 -11.34 16.80 13.08
C ALA A 9 -12.61 16.42 12.30
N HIS A 10 -13.07 17.29 11.39
CA HIS A 10 -14.23 17.01 10.54
C HIS A 10 -13.95 15.85 9.58
N LEU A 11 -12.80 15.86 8.89
CA LEU A 11 -12.42 14.82 7.94
C LEU A 11 -12.10 13.47 8.62
N LEU A 12 -11.63 13.48 9.86
CA LEU A 12 -11.52 12.23 10.65
C LEU A 12 -12.88 11.69 11.07
N LYS A 13 -13.84 12.59 11.36
CA LYS A 13 -15.18 12.19 11.83
C LYS A 13 -16.06 11.63 10.73
N TYR A 14 -15.90 12.12 9.50
CA TYR A 14 -16.75 11.77 8.37
C TYR A 14 -15.89 11.39 7.17
N ASP A 15 -15.96 10.12 6.78
CA ASP A 15 -15.32 9.59 5.60
C ASP A 15 -16.36 9.17 4.57
N SER A 16 -16.13 9.50 3.30
CA SER A 16 -17.08 9.21 2.21
C SER A 16 -17.13 7.73 1.83
N VAL A 17 -16.10 6.97 2.17
CA VAL A 17 -15.95 5.55 1.83
C VAL A 17 -16.20 4.69 3.07
N HIS A 18 -15.46 4.96 4.15
CA HIS A 18 -15.49 4.17 5.38
C HIS A 18 -16.58 4.62 6.36
N GLY A 19 -17.30 5.72 6.04
CA GLY A 19 -18.42 6.20 6.83
C GLY A 19 -18.00 7.05 8.02
N ARG A 20 -18.82 7.03 9.07
CA ARG A 20 -18.57 7.84 10.26
C ARG A 20 -17.64 7.11 11.22
N PHE A 21 -16.65 7.84 11.74
CA PHE A 21 -15.75 7.32 12.78
C PHE A 21 -16.55 6.85 14.01
N ASP A 22 -16.33 5.63 14.45
CA ASP A 22 -16.95 5.04 15.63
C ASP A 22 -16.24 5.55 16.90
N GLY A 23 -16.69 6.71 17.37
CA GLY A 23 -16.11 7.37 18.52
C GLY A 23 -16.37 8.86 18.56
N THR A 24 -15.68 9.55 19.46
CA THR A 24 -15.79 11.00 19.61
C THR A 24 -14.57 11.68 18.97
N VAL A 25 -14.83 12.71 18.14
CA VAL A 25 -13.80 13.56 17.54
C VAL A 25 -14.21 15.01 17.72
N THR A 26 -13.32 15.80 18.32
CA THR A 26 -13.47 17.25 18.45
C THR A 26 -12.14 17.95 18.16
N SER A 27 -12.16 19.26 17.92
CA SER A 27 -10.95 20.06 17.72
C SER A 27 -10.69 20.97 18.91
N THR A 28 -9.42 21.25 19.16
CA THR A 28 -8.94 22.32 20.02
C THR A 28 -8.18 23.33 19.17
N LYS A 29 -7.68 24.41 19.77
CA LYS A 29 -6.83 25.39 19.07
C LYS A 29 -5.57 24.75 18.48
N ASP A 30 -4.97 23.81 19.22
CA ASP A 30 -3.64 23.28 18.94
C ASP A 30 -3.66 21.78 18.58
N GLY A 31 -4.84 21.16 18.43
CA GLY A 31 -4.95 19.74 18.17
C GLY A 31 -6.35 19.23 17.90
N ILE A 32 -6.47 17.91 17.85
CA ILE A 32 -7.73 17.19 17.80
C ILE A 32 -7.82 16.28 19.02
N VAL A 33 -9.03 16.04 19.50
CA VAL A 33 -9.31 15.11 20.60
C VAL A 33 -10.10 13.93 20.07
N VAL A 34 -9.52 12.76 20.14
CA VAL A 34 -10.11 11.50 19.66
C VAL A 34 -10.32 10.58 20.86
N ASN A 35 -11.57 10.21 21.14
CA ASN A 35 -11.93 9.36 22.30
C ASN A 35 -11.31 9.86 23.62
N GLY A 36 -11.30 11.18 23.81
CA GLY A 36 -10.77 11.83 25.01
C GLY A 36 -9.23 12.00 25.02
N LYS A 37 -8.48 11.46 24.04
CA LYS A 37 -7.04 11.61 23.90
C LYS A 37 -6.71 12.77 22.96
N GLU A 38 -5.96 13.76 23.46
CA GLU A 38 -5.50 14.87 22.64
C GLU A 38 -4.32 14.44 21.75
N ILE A 39 -4.40 14.83 20.48
CA ILE A 39 -3.35 14.67 19.47
C ILE A 39 -2.96 16.08 19.00
N LYS A 40 -1.74 16.48 19.25
CA LYS A 40 -1.22 17.79 18.83
C LYS A 40 -1.03 17.84 17.31
N ILE A 41 -1.37 18.99 16.73
CA ILE A 41 -1.22 19.28 15.31
C ILE A 41 -0.20 20.39 15.13
N TYR A 42 0.77 20.16 14.26
CA TYR A 42 1.79 21.13 13.87
C TYR A 42 1.64 21.46 12.38
N ALA A 43 1.59 22.73 12.04
CA ALA A 43 1.49 23.24 10.67
C ALA A 43 2.88 23.75 10.21
N GLU A 44 3.81 22.82 9.96
CA GLU A 44 5.18 23.10 9.54
C GLU A 44 5.45 22.44 8.16
N ARG A 45 6.08 23.21 7.26
CA ARG A 45 6.40 22.74 5.90
C ARG A 45 7.71 21.97 5.81
N GLU A 46 8.67 22.38 6.63
CA GLU A 46 10.02 21.82 6.65
C GLU A 46 10.12 20.78 7.76
N PRO A 47 10.27 19.49 7.44
CA PRO A 47 10.33 18.43 8.45
C PRO A 47 11.37 18.67 9.54
N ALA A 48 12.50 19.29 9.20
CA ALA A 48 13.59 19.55 10.14
C ALA A 48 13.23 20.56 11.25
N ASN A 49 12.16 21.34 11.09
CA ASN A 49 11.70 22.32 12.08
C ASN A 49 10.62 21.75 13.02
N LEU A 50 10.20 20.51 12.84
CA LEU A 50 9.21 19.86 13.69
C LEU A 50 9.82 19.49 15.05
N PRO A 51 9.08 19.55 16.17
CA PRO A 51 9.64 19.36 17.51
C PRO A 51 9.73 17.88 17.93
N TRP A 52 10.16 16.98 17.05
CA TRP A 52 10.14 15.55 17.32
C TRP A 52 10.99 15.14 18.51
N GLY A 53 12.19 15.74 18.65
CA GLY A 53 13.05 15.49 19.79
C GLY A 53 12.47 15.95 21.13
N GLU A 54 11.82 17.12 21.16
CA GLU A 54 11.16 17.65 22.37
C GLU A 54 9.96 16.79 22.79
N LEU A 55 9.27 16.19 21.80
CA LEU A 55 8.09 15.35 22.01
C LEU A 55 8.45 13.89 22.28
N GLY A 56 9.73 13.52 22.16
CA GLY A 56 10.19 12.14 22.31
C GLY A 56 9.59 11.19 21.26
N VAL A 57 9.46 11.65 20.01
CA VAL A 57 8.90 10.86 18.92
C VAL A 57 9.92 9.81 18.47
N ASP A 58 9.56 8.54 18.57
CA ASP A 58 10.40 7.44 18.13
C ASP A 58 10.32 7.23 16.61
N VAL A 59 9.12 7.12 16.06
CA VAL A 59 8.90 6.82 14.65
C VAL A 59 7.99 7.87 14.01
N VAL A 60 8.39 8.39 12.85
CA VAL A 60 7.55 9.26 12.01
C VAL A 60 7.06 8.48 10.80
N LEU A 61 5.76 8.49 10.55
CA LEU A 61 5.18 8.08 9.28
C LEU A 61 5.14 9.27 8.33
N GLU A 62 6.03 9.28 7.34
CA GLU A 62 6.05 10.29 6.28
C GLU A 62 4.99 9.96 5.23
N SER A 63 3.86 10.65 5.27
CA SER A 63 2.69 10.39 4.43
C SER A 63 2.32 11.55 3.51
N THR A 64 3.22 12.53 3.33
CA THR A 64 2.95 13.68 2.44
C THR A 64 3.13 13.36 0.97
N GLY A 65 3.86 12.28 0.64
CA GLY A 65 4.25 11.92 -0.71
C GLY A 65 5.32 12.85 -1.32
N ARG A 66 5.87 13.79 -0.55
CA ARG A 66 6.88 14.76 -0.99
C ARG A 66 8.30 14.36 -0.61
N PHE A 67 8.49 13.91 0.61
CA PHE A 67 9.79 13.60 1.22
C PHE A 67 10.06 12.10 1.11
N VAL A 68 10.28 11.63 -0.13
CA VAL A 68 10.38 10.20 -0.47
C VAL A 68 11.82 9.75 -0.76
N ASP A 69 12.80 10.56 -0.43
CA ASP A 69 14.23 10.27 -0.57
C ASP A 69 14.98 10.52 0.76
N GLU A 70 16.25 10.15 0.80
CA GLU A 70 17.08 10.28 2.01
C GLU A 70 17.18 11.73 2.52
N GLU A 71 17.27 12.71 1.63
CA GLU A 71 17.39 14.13 2.02
C GLU A 71 16.10 14.61 2.65
N GLY A 72 14.96 14.38 1.99
CA GLY A 72 13.66 14.84 2.45
C GLY A 72 13.21 14.14 3.73
N ALA A 73 13.21 12.80 3.75
CA ALA A 73 12.84 12.01 4.93
C ALA A 73 13.82 12.22 6.09
N GLY A 74 15.11 12.43 5.79
CA GLY A 74 16.15 12.75 6.76
C GLY A 74 15.91 14.06 7.52
N GLY A 75 15.04 14.95 7.03
CA GLY A 75 14.57 16.12 7.76
C GLY A 75 13.91 15.76 9.10
N HIS A 76 13.14 14.69 9.14
CA HIS A 76 12.52 14.20 10.38
C HIS A 76 13.55 13.67 11.40
N LEU A 77 14.63 13.04 10.91
CA LEU A 77 15.73 12.60 11.78
C LEU A 77 16.48 13.81 12.38
N LYS A 78 16.71 14.85 11.58
CA LYS A 78 17.30 16.12 12.06
C LYS A 78 16.42 16.80 13.10
N ALA A 79 15.12 16.64 13.01
CA ALA A 79 14.14 17.13 13.97
C ALA A 79 14.10 16.31 15.29
N GLY A 80 14.80 15.18 15.34
CA GLY A 80 14.95 14.36 16.54
C GLY A 80 14.13 13.07 16.56
N ALA A 81 13.46 12.70 15.48
CA ALA A 81 12.86 11.37 15.36
C ALA A 81 13.97 10.29 15.24
N ARG A 82 13.73 9.10 15.79
CA ARG A 82 14.71 8.01 15.71
C ARG A 82 14.63 7.25 14.39
N LYS A 83 13.41 7.07 13.86
CA LYS A 83 13.16 6.36 12.60
C LYS A 83 12.09 7.07 11.78
N VAL A 84 12.11 6.83 10.47
CA VAL A 84 11.12 7.34 9.51
C VAL A 84 10.63 6.18 8.64
N VAL A 85 9.32 6.02 8.54
CA VAL A 85 8.67 5.13 7.57
C VAL A 85 8.03 5.99 6.48
N ILE A 86 8.44 5.81 5.23
CA ILE A 86 7.85 6.49 4.09
C ILE A 86 6.66 5.66 3.59
N SER A 87 5.45 6.24 3.58
CA SER A 87 4.23 5.59 3.10
C SER A 87 4.05 5.66 1.57
N ALA A 88 5.15 5.55 0.85
CA ALA A 88 5.19 5.58 -0.61
C ALA A 88 6.45 4.84 -1.11
N PRO A 89 6.52 4.48 -2.41
CA PRO A 89 7.77 4.01 -3.00
C PRO A 89 8.87 5.06 -2.84
N ALA A 90 9.97 4.69 -2.18
CA ALA A 90 11.09 5.58 -1.95
C ALA A 90 12.00 5.71 -3.19
N LYS A 91 12.75 6.81 -3.23
CA LYS A 91 13.81 7.05 -4.20
C LYS A 91 15.18 6.78 -3.57
N GLY A 92 16.15 6.43 -4.42
CA GLY A 92 17.50 6.13 -3.95
C GLY A 92 17.63 4.73 -3.36
N ASN A 93 18.46 4.59 -2.31
CA ASN A 93 18.83 3.29 -1.73
C ASN A 93 18.07 2.99 -0.42
N ILE A 94 16.94 3.64 -0.19
CA ILE A 94 16.13 3.39 1.01
C ILE A 94 15.58 1.95 0.98
N PRO A 95 15.80 1.16 2.05
CA PRO A 95 15.25 -0.19 2.14
C PRO A 95 13.73 -0.18 2.03
N THR A 96 13.21 -1.05 1.18
CA THR A 96 11.77 -1.23 0.98
C THR A 96 11.33 -2.52 1.65
N VAL A 97 10.32 -2.43 2.52
CA VAL A 97 9.81 -3.56 3.30
C VAL A 97 8.34 -3.80 2.97
N VAL A 98 8.02 -5.05 2.69
CA VAL A 98 6.65 -5.56 2.57
C VAL A 98 6.51 -6.71 3.57
N LEU A 99 5.66 -6.52 4.58
CA LEU A 99 5.42 -7.53 5.60
C LEU A 99 4.83 -8.81 4.99
N GLY A 100 5.28 -9.96 5.48
CA GLY A 100 4.98 -11.28 4.92
C GLY A 100 5.88 -11.65 3.73
N VAL A 101 6.76 -10.75 3.25
CA VAL A 101 7.60 -10.98 2.07
C VAL A 101 9.10 -10.90 2.39
N ASN A 102 9.56 -9.79 2.96
CA ASN A 102 11.00 -9.55 3.17
C ASN A 102 11.35 -8.85 4.48
N GLU A 103 10.45 -8.82 5.46
CA GLU A 103 10.74 -8.19 6.76
C GLU A 103 11.96 -8.78 7.47
N ASP A 104 12.30 -10.04 7.20
CA ASP A 104 13.50 -10.68 7.75
C ASP A 104 14.81 -10.09 7.19
N SER A 105 14.73 -9.27 6.15
CA SER A 105 15.88 -8.54 5.60
C SER A 105 16.26 -7.29 6.41
N MET A 106 15.38 -6.86 7.33
CA MET A 106 15.68 -5.74 8.20
C MET A 106 16.74 -6.14 9.24
N THR A 107 17.73 -5.27 9.41
CA THR A 107 18.79 -5.44 10.42
C THR A 107 18.44 -4.85 11.79
N GLY A 108 17.42 -3.97 11.81
CA GLY A 108 17.02 -3.19 12.99
C GLY A 108 17.75 -1.84 13.09
N GLU A 109 18.81 -1.63 12.29
CA GLU A 109 19.60 -0.40 12.31
C GLU A 109 19.11 0.65 11.31
N GLU A 110 18.16 0.29 10.43
CA GLU A 110 17.60 1.19 9.45
C GLU A 110 16.90 2.37 10.13
N THR A 111 17.29 3.59 9.75
CA THR A 111 16.66 4.82 10.24
C THR A 111 15.57 5.33 9.31
N ILE A 112 15.62 4.99 8.03
CA ILE A 112 14.60 5.34 7.04
C ILE A 112 14.23 4.07 6.27
N LEU A 113 12.92 3.77 6.23
CA LEU A 113 12.34 2.62 5.53
C LEU A 113 11.19 3.08 4.62
N SER A 114 10.94 2.34 3.56
CA SER A 114 9.73 2.50 2.74
C SER A 114 8.81 1.30 2.90
N ASN A 115 7.51 1.54 3.12
CA ASN A 115 6.47 0.50 3.10
C ASN A 115 5.92 0.23 1.69
N ALA A 116 6.65 0.63 0.65
CA ALA A 116 6.25 0.51 -0.75
C ALA A 116 4.89 1.20 -1.05
N SER A 117 4.11 0.66 -1.98
CA SER A 117 2.75 1.10 -2.31
C SER A 117 1.70 0.06 -1.91
N CYS A 118 0.43 0.46 -1.88
CA CYS A 118 -0.71 -0.44 -1.67
C CYS A 118 -0.73 -1.59 -2.69
N THR A 119 -0.51 -1.27 -3.97
CA THR A 119 -0.43 -2.28 -5.05
C THR A 119 0.75 -3.24 -4.84
N THR A 120 1.91 -2.76 -4.40
CA THR A 120 3.06 -3.62 -4.10
C THR A 120 2.78 -4.55 -2.93
N ASN A 121 2.10 -4.04 -1.89
CA ASN A 121 1.69 -4.85 -0.73
C ASN A 121 0.68 -5.93 -1.11
N CYS A 122 -0.19 -5.71 -2.10
CA CYS A 122 -1.07 -6.74 -2.64
C CYS A 122 -0.31 -7.74 -3.52
N LEU A 123 0.53 -7.25 -4.43
CA LEU A 123 1.21 -8.04 -5.45
C LEU A 123 2.31 -8.95 -4.89
N ALA A 124 3.16 -8.42 -4.00
CA ALA A 124 4.37 -9.11 -3.57
C ALA A 124 4.09 -10.41 -2.80
N PRO A 125 3.08 -10.51 -1.91
CA PRO A 125 2.70 -11.77 -1.29
C PRO A 125 2.30 -12.84 -2.30
N MET A 126 1.44 -12.51 -3.28
CA MET A 126 1.06 -13.46 -4.34
C MET A 126 2.26 -13.92 -5.16
N ALA A 127 3.11 -12.97 -5.57
CA ALA A 127 4.31 -13.27 -6.34
C ALA A 127 5.27 -14.18 -5.55
N LYS A 128 5.43 -13.92 -4.24
CA LYS A 128 6.25 -14.75 -3.37
C LYS A 128 5.73 -16.19 -3.28
N VAL A 129 4.44 -16.37 -3.05
CA VAL A 129 3.83 -17.73 -2.97
C VAL A 129 4.00 -18.47 -4.28
N LEU A 130 3.75 -17.82 -5.43
CA LEU A 130 3.93 -18.46 -6.74
C LEU A 130 5.39 -18.80 -7.02
N ASP A 131 6.30 -17.91 -6.69
CA ASP A 131 7.71 -18.13 -6.96
C ASP A 131 8.33 -19.19 -6.05
N ASP A 132 8.04 -19.15 -4.76
CA ASP A 132 8.55 -20.12 -3.78
C ASP A 132 8.07 -21.55 -4.08
N ASN A 133 6.86 -21.73 -4.59
CA ASN A 133 6.28 -23.06 -4.85
C ASN A 133 6.49 -23.56 -6.28
N PHE A 134 6.53 -22.65 -7.26
CA PHE A 134 6.48 -23.04 -8.68
C PHE A 134 7.55 -22.38 -9.54
N GLY A 135 8.19 -21.30 -9.05
CA GLY A 135 9.20 -20.52 -9.74
C GLY A 135 8.63 -19.66 -10.86
N ILE A 136 8.75 -18.33 -10.76
CA ILE A 136 8.35 -17.39 -11.80
C ILE A 136 9.46 -17.22 -12.83
N VAL A 137 9.13 -17.39 -14.11
CA VAL A 137 10.02 -17.09 -15.25
C VAL A 137 9.89 -15.63 -15.62
N HIS A 138 8.69 -15.18 -15.94
CA HIS A 138 8.33 -13.78 -16.21
C HIS A 138 6.79 -13.61 -16.11
N GLY A 139 6.33 -12.37 -16.14
CA GLY A 139 4.91 -12.09 -16.12
C GLY A 139 4.55 -10.61 -16.25
N TYR A 140 3.26 -10.36 -16.33
CA TYR A 140 2.68 -9.03 -16.37
C TYR A 140 1.64 -8.86 -15.29
N ILE A 141 1.55 -7.63 -14.76
CA ILE A 141 0.46 -7.22 -13.89
C ILE A 141 -0.43 -6.19 -14.57
N SER A 142 -1.71 -6.27 -14.26
CA SER A 142 -2.65 -5.17 -14.48
C SER A 142 -3.33 -4.88 -13.15
N THR A 143 -3.09 -3.71 -12.56
CA THR A 143 -3.91 -3.31 -11.41
C THR A 143 -5.09 -2.49 -11.88
N VAL A 144 -6.30 -2.92 -11.54
CA VAL A 144 -7.52 -2.14 -11.68
C VAL A 144 -7.73 -1.41 -10.36
N HIS A 145 -7.49 -0.11 -10.37
CA HIS A 145 -7.30 0.68 -9.15
C HIS A 145 -8.34 1.79 -9.04
N ALA A 146 -8.89 1.95 -7.86
CA ALA A 146 -9.73 3.09 -7.52
C ALA A 146 -9.01 4.42 -7.85
N TYR A 147 -9.77 5.48 -8.12
CA TYR A 147 -9.18 6.81 -8.28
C TYR A 147 -8.56 7.31 -6.96
N THR A 148 -7.56 8.16 -7.06
CA THR A 148 -6.89 8.75 -5.88
C THR A 148 -6.80 10.27 -6.04
N SER A 149 -6.43 10.97 -4.98
CA SER A 149 -6.24 12.43 -4.98
C SER A 149 -5.19 12.95 -5.98
N ASP A 150 -4.34 12.07 -6.51
CA ASP A 150 -3.42 12.38 -7.61
C ASP A 150 -4.16 12.65 -8.95
N GLN A 151 -5.37 12.14 -9.11
CA GLN A 151 -6.17 12.33 -10.31
C GLN A 151 -7.00 13.63 -10.25
N ARG A 152 -7.53 14.03 -11.40
CA ARG A 152 -8.39 15.22 -11.53
C ARG A 152 -9.86 14.82 -11.46
N ILE A 153 -10.67 15.60 -10.74
CA ILE A 153 -12.14 15.45 -10.73
C ILE A 153 -12.70 15.85 -12.10
N GLN A 154 -12.24 17.00 -12.63
CA GLN A 154 -12.51 17.46 -13.99
C GLN A 154 -11.20 17.53 -14.77
N ASP A 155 -11.30 17.65 -16.12
CA ASP A 155 -10.11 17.82 -16.97
C ASP A 155 -9.28 19.01 -16.51
N ALA A 156 -8.02 18.76 -16.11
CA ALA A 156 -7.11 19.78 -15.60
C ALA A 156 -5.65 19.37 -15.80
N PRO A 157 -4.69 20.31 -15.77
CA PRO A 157 -3.27 20.02 -16.01
C PRO A 157 -2.73 18.93 -15.07
N HIS A 158 -2.00 17.99 -15.67
CA HIS A 158 -1.26 16.93 -14.99
C HIS A 158 -0.06 16.53 -15.87
N SER A 159 1.03 16.08 -15.28
CA SER A 159 2.23 15.63 -16.01
C SER A 159 1.95 14.38 -16.88
N ASP A 160 1.12 13.46 -16.39
CA ASP A 160 0.54 12.37 -17.19
C ASP A 160 -0.77 12.86 -17.82
N LEU A 161 -0.80 12.98 -19.16
CA LEU A 161 -1.95 13.49 -19.88
C LEU A 161 -3.21 12.61 -19.76
N ARG A 162 -3.07 11.33 -19.46
CA ARG A 162 -4.21 10.46 -19.16
C ARG A 162 -4.79 10.75 -17.77
N ARG A 163 -3.96 11.01 -16.76
CA ARG A 163 -4.40 11.46 -15.42
C ARG A 163 -4.90 12.91 -15.41
N ALA A 164 -4.68 13.69 -16.47
CA ALA A 164 -5.26 15.01 -16.65
C ALA A 164 -6.78 14.97 -16.92
N ARG A 165 -7.32 13.80 -17.22
CA ARG A 165 -8.75 13.61 -17.52
C ARG A 165 -9.54 13.29 -16.27
N ALA A 166 -10.85 13.57 -16.32
CA ALA A 166 -11.79 13.38 -15.21
C ALA A 166 -11.82 11.92 -14.73
N GLY A 167 -11.38 11.69 -13.50
CA GLY A 167 -11.17 10.36 -12.94
C GLY A 167 -12.46 9.62 -12.62
N ALA A 168 -13.53 10.33 -12.24
CA ALA A 168 -14.80 9.73 -11.82
C ALA A 168 -15.70 9.29 -12.99
N VAL A 169 -15.29 9.49 -14.27
CA VAL A 169 -16.10 9.17 -15.46
C VAL A 169 -15.35 8.35 -16.51
N SER A 170 -14.09 8.01 -16.27
CA SER A 170 -13.24 7.38 -17.28
C SER A 170 -12.41 6.24 -16.70
N ILE A 171 -12.15 5.20 -17.53
CA ILE A 171 -11.06 4.26 -17.29
C ILE A 171 -9.77 4.94 -17.79
N ILE A 172 -8.79 5.11 -16.91
CA ILE A 172 -7.55 5.83 -17.20
C ILE A 172 -6.35 4.88 -17.10
N PRO A 173 -5.80 4.40 -18.24
CA PRO A 173 -4.56 3.66 -18.25
C PRO A 173 -3.39 4.57 -17.86
N THR A 174 -2.51 4.06 -16.98
CA THR A 174 -1.33 4.79 -16.53
C THR A 174 -0.23 3.83 -16.09
N SER A 175 0.95 4.35 -15.82
CA SER A 175 2.06 3.54 -15.30
C SER A 175 1.85 3.13 -13.84
N THR A 176 2.45 2.02 -13.45
CA THR A 176 2.61 1.62 -12.05
C THR A 176 4.05 1.22 -11.78
N GLY A 177 4.57 1.61 -10.61
CA GLY A 177 5.87 1.17 -10.14
C GLY A 177 5.85 -0.18 -9.42
N ALA A 178 4.66 -0.78 -9.22
CA ALA A 178 4.51 -1.97 -8.36
C ALA A 178 5.30 -3.18 -8.87
N ALA A 179 5.28 -3.45 -10.19
CA ALA A 179 6.04 -4.55 -10.76
C ALA A 179 7.56 -4.41 -10.53
N LYS A 180 8.09 -3.18 -10.66
CA LYS A 180 9.50 -2.89 -10.37
C LYS A 180 9.80 -2.99 -8.88
N ALA A 181 8.88 -2.55 -8.02
CA ALA A 181 9.01 -2.60 -6.57
C ALA A 181 9.05 -4.05 -6.04
N VAL A 182 8.36 -5.01 -6.69
CA VAL A 182 8.53 -6.44 -6.35
C VAL A 182 9.99 -6.87 -6.49
N GLY A 183 10.71 -6.38 -7.48
CA GLY A 183 12.16 -6.65 -7.64
C GLY A 183 13.06 -6.03 -6.56
N LEU A 184 12.55 -5.13 -5.72
CA LEU A 184 13.25 -4.61 -4.54
C LEU A 184 13.10 -5.54 -3.34
N VAL A 185 11.91 -6.12 -3.16
CA VAL A 185 11.58 -7.00 -2.02
C VAL A 185 11.82 -8.49 -2.32
N LEU A 186 11.81 -8.87 -3.59
CA LEU A 186 12.18 -10.20 -4.12
C LEU A 186 13.24 -10.02 -5.22
N PRO A 187 14.53 -9.82 -4.86
CA PRO A 187 15.57 -9.41 -5.81
C PRO A 187 15.76 -10.34 -7.00
N HIS A 188 15.51 -11.63 -6.83
CA HIS A 188 15.61 -12.64 -7.90
C HIS A 188 14.47 -12.53 -8.94
N LEU A 189 13.41 -11.75 -8.66
CA LEU A 189 12.36 -11.40 -9.62
C LEU A 189 12.61 -10.07 -10.34
N LYS A 190 13.72 -9.39 -10.06
CA LYS A 190 14.06 -8.11 -10.71
C LYS A 190 14.12 -8.26 -12.24
N GLY A 191 13.33 -7.44 -12.94
CA GLY A 191 13.23 -7.45 -14.40
C GLY A 191 12.35 -8.57 -14.99
N LYS A 192 11.78 -9.45 -14.18
CA LYS A 192 10.89 -10.52 -14.65
C LYS A 192 9.41 -10.10 -14.70
N LEU A 193 9.01 -9.07 -13.96
CA LEU A 193 7.66 -8.56 -13.93
C LEU A 193 7.60 -7.14 -14.47
N ASP A 194 6.58 -6.84 -15.28
CA ASP A 194 6.23 -5.50 -15.74
C ASP A 194 4.69 -5.34 -15.73
N GLY A 195 4.18 -4.13 -15.95
CA GLY A 195 2.73 -3.95 -15.96
C GLY A 195 2.25 -2.52 -16.01
N ILE A 196 0.93 -2.38 -15.95
CA ILE A 196 0.22 -1.10 -16.01
C ILE A 196 -0.82 -1.00 -14.91
N ALA A 197 -1.31 0.23 -14.68
CA ALA A 197 -2.50 0.50 -13.88
C ALA A 197 -3.65 0.97 -14.79
N LEU A 198 -4.85 0.54 -14.45
CA LEU A 198 -6.10 1.02 -15.02
C LEU A 198 -6.88 1.68 -13.87
N ARG A 199 -6.91 3.02 -13.84
CA ARG A 199 -7.75 3.73 -12.87
C ARG A 199 -9.19 3.66 -13.30
N VAL A 200 -10.09 3.33 -12.38
CA VAL A 200 -11.52 3.16 -12.62
C VAL A 200 -12.34 4.11 -11.75
N PRO A 201 -13.57 4.47 -12.15
CA PRO A 201 -14.38 5.48 -11.47
C PRO A 201 -15.08 4.95 -10.21
N ILE A 202 -14.31 4.37 -9.28
CA ILE A 202 -14.74 3.96 -7.94
C ILE A 202 -13.82 4.60 -6.90
N PRO A 203 -14.33 4.96 -5.71
CA PRO A 203 -13.55 5.67 -4.71
C PRO A 203 -12.53 4.81 -3.99
N ASP A 204 -12.80 3.51 -3.81
CA ASP A 204 -11.95 2.57 -3.09
C ASP A 204 -12.24 1.14 -3.53
N GLY A 205 -11.36 0.20 -3.15
CA GLY A 205 -11.44 -1.20 -3.54
C GLY A 205 -10.80 -1.48 -4.90
N SER A 206 -9.58 -1.95 -4.87
CA SER A 206 -8.74 -2.22 -6.04
C SER A 206 -8.45 -3.72 -6.19
N LEU A 207 -8.02 -4.14 -7.37
CA LEU A 207 -7.52 -5.49 -7.59
C LEU A 207 -6.21 -5.50 -8.38
N THR A 208 -5.41 -6.52 -8.16
CA THR A 208 -4.23 -6.84 -8.97
C THR A 208 -4.43 -8.16 -9.68
N ASP A 209 -4.39 -8.12 -11.01
CA ASP A 209 -4.34 -9.27 -11.90
C ASP A 209 -2.88 -9.56 -12.21
N LEU A 210 -2.39 -10.71 -11.76
CA LEU A 210 -1.03 -11.18 -12.01
C LEU A 210 -1.08 -12.39 -12.95
N THR A 211 -0.52 -12.23 -14.14
CA THR A 211 -0.37 -13.31 -15.13
C THR A 211 1.11 -13.64 -15.28
N VAL A 212 1.51 -14.88 -14.99
CA VAL A 212 2.90 -15.33 -15.00
C VAL A 212 3.09 -16.63 -15.77
N VAL A 213 4.30 -16.81 -16.31
CA VAL A 213 4.80 -18.09 -16.77
C VAL A 213 5.64 -18.70 -15.65
N LEU A 214 5.29 -19.90 -15.23
CA LEU A 214 5.98 -20.67 -14.19
C LEU A 214 7.01 -21.63 -14.77
N LYS A 215 7.93 -22.13 -13.95
CA LYS A 215 8.97 -23.07 -14.36
C LYS A 215 8.44 -24.49 -14.62
N ARG A 216 7.26 -24.84 -14.11
CA ARG A 216 6.57 -26.11 -14.34
C ARG A 216 5.08 -25.90 -14.59
N GLU A 217 4.44 -26.87 -15.19
CA GLU A 217 3.01 -26.93 -15.30
C GLU A 217 2.36 -27.09 -13.91
N VAL A 218 1.21 -26.46 -13.73
CA VAL A 218 0.43 -26.52 -12.50
C VAL A 218 -1.06 -26.55 -12.81
N THR A 219 -1.84 -27.01 -11.84
CA THR A 219 -3.29 -26.90 -11.89
C THR A 219 -3.80 -25.71 -11.06
N LYS A 220 -5.05 -25.31 -11.29
CA LYS A 220 -5.75 -24.29 -10.47
C LYS A 220 -5.74 -24.71 -8.99
N GLU A 221 -5.99 -25.98 -8.72
CA GLU A 221 -6.07 -26.54 -7.38
C GLU A 221 -4.73 -26.48 -6.65
N GLU A 222 -3.61 -26.77 -7.33
CA GLU A 222 -2.26 -26.63 -6.76
C GLU A 222 -1.96 -25.16 -6.37
N VAL A 223 -2.29 -24.22 -7.26
CA VAL A 223 -2.10 -22.78 -7.01
C VAL A 223 -2.96 -22.33 -5.83
N ASN A 224 -4.24 -22.66 -5.83
CA ASN A 224 -5.17 -22.30 -4.75
C ASN A 224 -4.76 -22.91 -3.41
N ALA A 225 -4.29 -24.17 -3.41
CA ALA A 225 -3.80 -24.83 -2.19
C ALA A 225 -2.57 -24.12 -1.61
N ALA A 226 -1.63 -23.69 -2.46
CA ALA A 226 -0.45 -22.95 -2.03
C ALA A 226 -0.83 -21.58 -1.42
N MET A 227 -1.75 -20.84 -2.06
CA MET A 227 -2.25 -19.55 -1.55
C MET A 227 -2.99 -19.72 -0.22
N LYS A 228 -3.86 -20.72 -0.10
CA LYS A 228 -4.59 -21.04 1.13
C LYS A 228 -3.63 -21.37 2.26
N ALA A 229 -2.63 -22.21 2.01
CA ALA A 229 -1.63 -22.58 3.01
C ALA A 229 -0.81 -21.34 3.48
N ALA A 230 -0.49 -20.43 2.58
CA ALA A 230 0.18 -19.18 2.93
C ALA A 230 -0.70 -18.27 3.79
N ALA A 231 -1.98 -18.11 3.42
CA ALA A 231 -2.96 -17.30 4.14
C ALA A 231 -3.25 -17.82 5.56
N GLU A 232 -3.36 -19.12 5.71
CA GLU A 232 -3.59 -19.77 7.01
C GLU A 232 -2.32 -19.92 7.87
N GLY A 233 -1.16 -19.77 7.24
CA GLY A 233 0.18 -19.96 7.84
C GLY A 233 1.03 -18.70 7.92
N PRO A 234 2.15 -18.63 7.17
CA PRO A 234 3.15 -17.57 7.34
C PRO A 234 2.68 -16.17 6.96
N MET A 235 1.62 -16.04 6.16
CA MET A 235 1.06 -14.75 5.74
C MET A 235 -0.29 -14.45 6.41
N LYS A 236 -0.59 -15.09 7.54
CA LYS A 236 -1.82 -14.82 8.28
C LYS A 236 -1.90 -13.35 8.70
N GLY A 237 -3.04 -12.70 8.41
CA GLY A 237 -3.26 -11.26 8.64
C GLY A 237 -2.69 -10.35 7.53
N ILE A 238 -1.93 -10.91 6.59
CA ILE A 238 -1.40 -10.20 5.41
C ILE A 238 -2.17 -10.62 4.14
N LEU A 239 -2.29 -11.93 3.94
CA LEU A 239 -3.00 -12.56 2.84
C LEU A 239 -4.26 -13.23 3.39
N GLU A 240 -5.41 -12.89 2.83
CA GLU A 240 -6.69 -13.57 3.04
C GLU A 240 -6.99 -14.46 1.83
N TYR A 241 -7.63 -15.59 2.05
CA TYR A 241 -8.08 -16.48 0.98
C TYR A 241 -9.61 -16.52 0.96
N THR A 242 -10.21 -16.25 -0.20
CA THR A 242 -11.67 -16.33 -0.35
C THR A 242 -12.09 -17.28 -1.45
N GLU A 243 -13.25 -17.94 -1.24
CA GLU A 243 -13.98 -18.74 -2.22
C GLU A 243 -15.31 -18.06 -2.61
N ASP A 244 -15.58 -16.86 -2.05
CA ASP A 244 -16.79 -16.10 -2.33
C ASP A 244 -16.64 -15.26 -3.61
N PRO A 245 -17.73 -15.09 -4.39
CA PRO A 245 -17.72 -14.27 -5.61
C PRO A 245 -17.84 -12.77 -5.26
N ILE A 246 -16.79 -12.20 -4.69
CA ILE A 246 -16.73 -10.82 -4.19
C ILE A 246 -16.46 -9.82 -5.32
N VAL A 247 -16.84 -8.56 -5.03
CA VAL A 247 -16.55 -7.39 -5.87
C VAL A 247 -15.93 -6.28 -5.03
N SER A 248 -15.51 -5.18 -5.66
CA SER A 248 -14.73 -4.12 -5.01
C SER A 248 -15.37 -3.53 -3.75
N ILE A 249 -16.69 -3.43 -3.66
CA ILE A 249 -17.35 -2.87 -2.49
C ILE A 249 -17.29 -3.80 -1.26
N ASP A 250 -17.15 -5.10 -1.49
CA ASP A 250 -17.15 -6.11 -0.41
C ASP A 250 -15.86 -6.10 0.41
N ILE A 251 -14.77 -5.53 -0.16
CA ILE A 251 -13.46 -5.51 0.50
C ILE A 251 -13.16 -4.17 1.19
N VAL A 252 -14.07 -3.21 1.12
CA VAL A 252 -13.89 -1.91 1.79
C VAL A 252 -13.85 -2.12 3.31
N GLY A 253 -12.80 -1.57 3.95
CA GLY A 253 -12.51 -1.75 5.37
C GLY A 253 -11.73 -3.03 5.71
N ASN A 254 -11.43 -3.90 4.74
CA ASN A 254 -10.66 -5.11 5.00
C ASN A 254 -9.17 -4.76 5.24
N PRO A 255 -8.57 -5.18 6.39
CA PRO A 255 -7.21 -4.81 6.76
C PRO A 255 -6.12 -5.62 6.05
N HIS A 256 -6.45 -6.68 5.32
CA HIS A 256 -5.45 -7.50 4.64
C HIS A 256 -4.81 -6.74 3.45
N SER A 257 -3.54 -7.00 3.22
CA SER A 257 -2.82 -6.45 2.05
C SER A 257 -3.29 -7.07 0.75
N ASN A 258 -3.78 -8.30 0.81
CA ASN A 258 -4.26 -9.06 -0.32
C ASN A 258 -5.38 -9.99 0.10
N ILE A 259 -6.51 -9.95 -0.61
CA ILE A 259 -7.61 -10.90 -0.50
C ILE A 259 -7.58 -11.71 -1.79
N PHE A 260 -7.00 -12.89 -1.71
CA PHE A 260 -6.82 -13.78 -2.87
C PHE A 260 -8.15 -14.42 -3.30
N ASP A 261 -8.55 -14.15 -4.53
CA ASP A 261 -9.78 -14.69 -5.12
C ASP A 261 -9.50 -16.02 -5.83
N SER A 262 -9.80 -17.12 -5.16
CA SER A 262 -9.55 -18.47 -5.68
C SER A 262 -10.41 -18.84 -6.88
N GLN A 263 -11.56 -18.19 -7.06
CA GLN A 263 -12.45 -18.47 -8.19
C GLN A 263 -11.86 -17.94 -9.50
N LEU A 264 -11.10 -16.82 -9.44
CA LEU A 264 -10.49 -16.18 -10.59
C LEU A 264 -9.12 -16.77 -10.99
N THR A 265 -8.62 -17.76 -10.26
CA THR A 265 -7.40 -18.49 -10.65
C THR A 265 -7.64 -19.27 -11.94
N SER A 266 -6.71 -19.11 -12.90
CA SER A 266 -6.66 -19.85 -14.15
C SER A 266 -5.26 -20.40 -14.39
N ALA A 267 -5.18 -21.66 -14.86
CA ALA A 267 -3.92 -22.31 -15.21
C ALA A 267 -4.04 -23.01 -16.57
N GLN A 268 -3.08 -22.76 -17.45
CA GLN A 268 -2.95 -23.40 -18.76
C GLN A 268 -1.49 -23.84 -18.95
N GLY A 269 -1.17 -25.05 -18.54
CA GLY A 269 0.21 -25.52 -18.49
C GLY A 269 1.05 -24.68 -17.51
N THR A 270 2.05 -23.99 -18.03
CA THR A 270 2.90 -23.09 -17.23
C THR A 270 2.36 -21.66 -17.11
N LEU A 271 1.35 -21.28 -17.90
CA LEU A 271 0.75 -19.95 -17.85
C LEU A 271 -0.34 -19.93 -16.76
N VAL A 272 -0.14 -19.07 -15.78
CA VAL A 272 -1.04 -18.92 -14.62
C VAL A 272 -1.47 -17.48 -14.46
N LYS A 273 -2.75 -17.31 -14.15
CA LYS A 273 -3.36 -16.04 -13.78
C LYS A 273 -3.97 -16.14 -12.39
N VAL A 274 -3.66 -15.18 -11.54
CA VAL A 274 -4.22 -15.03 -10.20
C VAL A 274 -4.69 -13.60 -9.97
N VAL A 275 -5.68 -13.43 -9.09
CA VAL A 275 -6.24 -12.13 -8.76
C VAL A 275 -6.27 -11.96 -7.24
N GLY A 276 -5.82 -10.80 -6.78
CA GLY A 276 -5.92 -10.38 -5.40
C GLY A 276 -6.62 -9.03 -5.30
N TRP A 277 -7.63 -8.94 -4.44
CA TRP A 277 -8.30 -7.71 -4.07
C TRP A 277 -7.57 -7.02 -2.92
N TYR A 278 -7.71 -5.71 -2.81
CA TYR A 278 -7.19 -4.96 -1.66
C TYR A 278 -7.95 -3.64 -1.49
N ASP A 279 -8.26 -3.31 -0.24
CA ASP A 279 -8.63 -1.95 0.10
C ASP A 279 -7.34 -1.11 0.06
N ASN A 280 -7.25 -0.24 -0.94
CA ASN A 280 -6.03 0.54 -1.17
C ASN A 280 -5.79 1.62 -0.09
N GLU A 281 -6.76 1.90 0.75
CA GLU A 281 -6.68 2.81 1.89
C GLU A 281 -6.51 2.04 3.20
N ALA A 282 -7.52 1.28 3.64
CA ALA A 282 -7.49 0.57 4.92
C ALA A 282 -6.44 -0.54 4.96
N GLY A 283 -6.32 -1.37 3.93
CA GLY A 283 -5.33 -2.45 3.87
C GLY A 283 -3.90 -1.91 3.96
N TYR A 284 -3.59 -0.85 3.21
CA TYR A 284 -2.27 -0.22 3.25
C TYR A 284 -1.99 0.49 4.58
N SER A 285 -2.97 1.22 5.14
CA SER A 285 -2.83 1.92 6.42
C SER A 285 -2.56 0.96 7.58
N ASN A 286 -3.23 -0.20 7.59
CA ASN A 286 -2.95 -1.26 8.55
C ASN A 286 -1.52 -1.80 8.42
N ARG A 287 -1.04 -2.04 7.19
CA ARG A 287 0.37 -2.47 6.98
C ARG A 287 1.37 -1.43 7.43
N ALA A 288 1.09 -0.14 7.22
CA ALA A 288 1.96 0.93 7.73
C ALA A 288 2.00 0.95 9.26
N ALA A 289 0.86 0.76 9.91
CA ALA A 289 0.77 0.67 11.37
C ALA A 289 1.55 -0.55 11.92
N ASP A 290 1.36 -1.73 11.32
CA ASP A 290 2.08 -2.96 11.72
C ASP A 290 3.60 -2.81 11.54
N LEU A 291 4.05 -2.16 10.47
CA LEU A 291 5.48 -1.90 10.27
C LEU A 291 6.03 -0.97 11.35
N ILE A 292 5.29 0.10 11.70
CA ILE A 292 5.66 1.01 12.79
C ILE A 292 5.75 0.27 14.11
N GLU A 293 4.76 -0.57 14.45
CA GLU A 293 4.76 -1.36 15.67
C GLU A 293 5.95 -2.32 15.73
N LYS A 294 6.31 -2.92 14.59
CA LYS A 294 7.42 -3.87 14.49
C LYS A 294 8.80 -3.22 14.70
N ILE A 295 8.97 -1.95 14.34
CA ILE A 295 10.28 -1.27 14.38
C ILE A 295 10.42 -0.26 15.52
N GLY A 296 9.32 0.14 16.16
CA GLY A 296 9.26 1.11 17.28
C GLY A 296 9.54 0.46 18.61
#